data_79fabd9ec9b6c3cf053face4950ce909
#
_entry.id   79fabd9ec9b6c3cf053face4950ce909
#
_cell.length_a   1.000
_cell.length_b   1.000
_cell.length_c   1.000
_cell.angle_alpha   90.00
_cell.angle_beta   90.00
_cell.angle_gamma   90.00
#
_symmetry.space_group_name_H-M   'P 1'
#
loop_
_entity.id
_entity.type
_entity.pdbx_description
1 polymer ?
#
loop_
_entity_poly.entity_id
_entity_poly.type
_entity_poly.pdbx_seq_one_letter_code
_entity_poly.pdbx_strand_id
1 'polypeptide(L)'
;SAASDVYKRQGLLHPEQGSVIIDGTDITKCSAKELYEIRKLFGVLFQDGALFGSMSLYDNIAFPLREHTKKKENEVRDIVMEKIDLVGLAGAEDKLPGEISGGMRKRAGLARALVLDPQIILCDEPDSGLDPVRTAYISQLLIDINAQIDATILIVTHNINIARTIPDNIGMLFRKELVMFGPREQLLTSDQPVVKQFLSGDRFGPIGMSEEKDEAVQKQEEAMQAAGIGGGGTKDDFSEIIPQVQPNPGMPERKAVARHRERVLELLPTLPENAQRAIRESMDEEDRMREETRAHEQDTGQQPGGQHAAGEWTQVQQGGGVAVADQKTDVINYQGNQYQGGDYQGSDAPTQQWVKPDNSPTTSINTDRGDVPGHEGRAT
;
A
#
# COMPACT_ATOMS: atom_id res chain seq x y z
N SER A 1 -8.20 -12.71 8.53
CA SER A 1 -7.12 -11.99 7.86
C SER A 1 -7.40 -10.49 7.91
N ALA A 2 -6.39 -9.64 7.80
CA ALA A 2 -6.57 -8.19 7.79
C ALA A 2 -7.49 -7.73 6.64
N ALA A 3 -7.44 -8.36 5.47
CA ALA A 3 -8.37 -8.14 4.37
C ALA A 3 -9.85 -8.34 4.77
N SER A 4 -10.13 -9.27 5.71
CA SER A 4 -11.46 -9.48 6.26
C SER A 4 -12.03 -8.24 6.96
N ASP A 5 -11.18 -7.35 7.49
CA ASP A 5 -11.64 -6.13 8.17
C ASP A 5 -12.18 -5.09 7.20
N VAL A 6 -11.62 -5.02 5.97
CA VAL A 6 -12.15 -4.18 4.89
C VAL A 6 -13.60 -4.58 4.57
N TYR A 7 -13.85 -5.88 4.42
CA TYR A 7 -15.19 -6.39 4.11
C TYR A 7 -16.19 -6.26 5.29
N LYS A 8 -15.73 -6.38 6.53
CA LYS A 8 -16.56 -6.14 7.72
C LYS A 8 -16.98 -4.67 7.82
N ARG A 9 -16.07 -3.73 7.54
CA ARG A 9 -16.38 -2.30 7.60
C ARG A 9 -17.34 -1.83 6.50
N GLN A 10 -17.43 -2.56 5.40
CA GLN A 10 -18.44 -2.33 4.36
C GLN A 10 -19.80 -3.00 4.64
N GLY A 11 -19.91 -3.74 5.75
CA GLY A 11 -21.09 -4.54 6.05
C GLY A 11 -21.32 -5.70 5.07
N LEU A 12 -20.28 -6.10 4.30
CA LEU A 12 -20.33 -7.31 3.45
C LEU A 12 -20.18 -8.58 4.29
N LEU A 13 -19.43 -8.49 5.39
CA LEU A 13 -19.30 -9.53 6.40
C LEU A 13 -19.79 -8.99 7.73
N HIS A 14 -20.67 -9.71 8.39
CA HIS A 14 -21.08 -9.39 9.75
C HIS A 14 -20.04 -9.91 10.75
N PRO A 15 -19.62 -9.10 11.75
CA PRO A 15 -18.77 -9.58 12.82
C PRO A 15 -19.56 -10.58 13.68
N GLU A 16 -18.91 -11.64 14.15
CA GLU A 16 -19.53 -12.61 15.08
C GLU A 16 -19.79 -11.97 16.44
N GLN A 17 -18.95 -11.02 16.85
CA GLN A 17 -19.06 -10.26 18.09
C GLN A 17 -18.63 -8.82 17.86
N GLY A 18 -19.17 -7.92 18.68
CA GLY A 18 -18.86 -6.50 18.61
C GLY A 18 -19.74 -5.74 17.63
N SER A 19 -19.38 -4.48 17.39
CA SER A 19 -20.10 -3.57 16.50
C SER A 19 -19.13 -2.82 15.60
N VAL A 20 -19.62 -2.37 14.45
CA VAL A 20 -18.90 -1.47 13.53
C VAL A 20 -19.69 -0.19 13.43
N ILE A 21 -19.11 0.91 13.92
CA ILE A 21 -19.74 2.23 13.92
C ILE A 21 -19.10 3.09 12.83
N ILE A 22 -19.92 3.58 11.90
CA ILE A 22 -19.54 4.45 10.81
C ILE A 22 -20.39 5.70 10.88
N ASP A 23 -19.74 6.85 10.98
CA ASP A 23 -20.41 8.14 11.12
C ASP A 23 -21.54 8.12 12.17
N GLY A 24 -21.24 7.57 13.35
CA GLY A 24 -22.19 7.42 14.46
C GLY A 24 -23.22 6.30 14.31
N THR A 25 -23.30 5.61 13.18
CA THR A 25 -24.27 4.55 12.90
C THR A 25 -23.65 3.17 13.07
N ASP A 26 -24.28 2.31 13.90
CA ASP A 26 -23.88 0.89 14.04
C ASP A 26 -24.39 0.09 12.83
N ILE A 27 -23.49 -0.19 11.88
CA ILE A 27 -23.85 -0.91 10.65
C ILE A 27 -24.21 -2.38 10.86
N THR A 28 -23.95 -2.93 12.05
CA THR A 28 -24.33 -4.31 12.38
C THR A 28 -25.82 -4.43 12.71
N LYS A 29 -26.49 -3.30 12.99
CA LYS A 29 -27.90 -3.23 13.42
C LYS A 29 -28.77 -2.37 12.51
N CYS A 30 -28.17 -1.67 11.54
CA CYS A 30 -28.91 -0.78 10.65
C CYS A 30 -29.77 -1.55 9.63
N SER A 31 -30.79 -0.89 9.09
CA SER A 31 -31.59 -1.43 8.00
C SER A 31 -30.80 -1.53 6.70
N ALA A 32 -31.26 -2.37 5.75
CA ALA A 32 -30.64 -2.49 4.44
C ALA A 32 -30.60 -1.14 3.67
N LYS A 33 -31.58 -0.26 3.87
CA LYS A 33 -31.62 1.07 3.27
C LYS A 33 -30.56 1.97 3.86
N GLU A 34 -30.39 2.01 5.17
CA GLU A 34 -29.36 2.78 5.85
C GLU A 34 -27.97 2.26 5.49
N LEU A 35 -27.77 0.94 5.44
CA LEU A 35 -26.53 0.34 5.01
C LEU A 35 -26.18 0.73 3.56
N TYR A 36 -27.15 0.81 2.67
CA TYR A 36 -26.94 1.26 1.28
C TYR A 36 -26.47 2.71 1.24
N GLU A 37 -27.04 3.62 2.03
CA GLU A 37 -26.58 5.02 2.08
C GLU A 37 -25.18 5.12 2.71
N ILE A 38 -24.90 4.37 3.77
CA ILE A 38 -23.57 4.34 4.39
C ILE A 38 -22.51 3.82 3.39
N ARG A 39 -22.83 2.82 2.57
CA ARG A 39 -21.89 2.30 1.56
C ARG A 39 -21.47 3.34 0.52
N LYS A 40 -22.26 4.37 0.26
CA LYS A 40 -21.88 5.47 -0.65
C LYS A 40 -20.77 6.36 -0.07
N LEU A 41 -20.55 6.32 1.25
CA LEU A 41 -19.46 7.04 1.89
C LEU A 41 -18.09 6.41 1.64
N PHE A 42 -18.07 5.18 1.11
CA PHE A 42 -16.85 4.42 0.89
C PHE A 42 -16.38 4.43 -0.55
N GLY A 43 -15.09 4.70 -0.74
CA GLY A 43 -14.33 4.30 -1.90
C GLY A 43 -13.49 3.05 -1.56
N VAL A 44 -13.39 2.10 -2.48
CA VAL A 44 -12.65 0.86 -2.25
C VAL A 44 -11.63 0.63 -3.35
N LEU A 45 -10.37 0.52 -2.96
CA LEU A 45 -9.28 0.06 -3.80
C LEU A 45 -8.93 -1.39 -3.42
N PHE A 46 -9.30 -2.32 -4.28
CA PHE A 46 -8.95 -3.73 -4.17
C PHE A 46 -7.52 -3.99 -4.65
N GLN A 47 -6.92 -5.08 -4.18
CA GLN A 47 -5.53 -5.47 -4.43
C GLN A 47 -5.09 -5.37 -5.91
N ASP A 48 -5.91 -5.83 -6.86
CA ASP A 48 -5.64 -5.76 -8.30
C ASP A 48 -6.45 -4.68 -9.04
N GLY A 49 -7.03 -3.72 -8.32
CA GLY A 49 -7.92 -2.69 -8.85
C GLY A 49 -9.33 -3.20 -9.13
N ALA A 50 -9.59 -4.49 -9.27
CA ALA A 50 -10.89 -5.14 -9.55
C ALA A 50 -11.68 -4.45 -10.67
N LEU A 51 -11.01 -4.14 -11.78
CA LEU A 51 -11.63 -3.51 -12.95
C LEU A 51 -12.42 -4.55 -13.77
N PHE A 52 -13.51 -4.11 -14.38
CA PHE A 52 -14.26 -4.91 -15.35
C PHE A 52 -13.42 -5.04 -16.63
N GLY A 53 -12.98 -6.25 -16.96
CA GLY A 53 -12.05 -6.50 -18.07
C GLY A 53 -12.60 -6.15 -19.47
N SER A 54 -13.93 -6.11 -19.62
CA SER A 54 -14.64 -5.78 -20.87
C SER A 54 -14.97 -4.30 -21.04
N MET A 55 -14.67 -3.47 -20.05
CA MET A 55 -14.92 -2.03 -20.07
C MET A 55 -13.61 -1.26 -20.22
N SER A 56 -13.64 -0.11 -20.90
CA SER A 56 -12.53 0.83 -20.94
C SER A 56 -12.19 1.36 -19.53
N LEU A 57 -11.05 2.02 -19.38
CA LEU A 57 -10.75 2.70 -18.11
C LEU A 57 -11.76 3.78 -17.79
N TYR A 58 -12.16 4.57 -18.81
CA TYR A 58 -13.20 5.57 -18.67
C TYR A 58 -14.49 4.94 -18.13
N ASP A 59 -14.99 3.88 -18.75
CA ASP A 59 -16.26 3.24 -18.36
C ASP A 59 -16.17 2.58 -16.97
N ASN A 60 -15.02 1.99 -16.62
CA ASN A 60 -14.79 1.49 -15.27
C ASN A 60 -14.92 2.57 -14.20
N ILE A 61 -14.38 3.77 -14.46
CA ILE A 61 -14.41 4.90 -13.52
C ILE A 61 -15.79 5.57 -13.54
N ALA A 62 -16.46 5.67 -14.71
CA ALA A 62 -17.79 6.23 -14.85
C ALA A 62 -18.89 5.35 -14.21
N PHE A 63 -18.66 4.04 -14.10
CA PHE A 63 -19.66 3.08 -13.67
C PHE A 63 -20.36 3.45 -12.35
N PRO A 64 -19.66 3.79 -11.25
CA PRO A 64 -20.33 4.16 -10.01
C PRO A 64 -21.19 5.43 -10.13
N LEU A 65 -20.78 6.40 -10.93
CA LEU A 65 -21.57 7.62 -11.15
C LEU A 65 -22.87 7.31 -11.89
N ARG A 66 -22.82 6.47 -12.91
CA ARG A 66 -24.00 6.06 -13.69
C ARG A 66 -24.98 5.25 -12.85
N GLU A 67 -24.49 4.38 -11.96
CA GLU A 67 -25.31 3.52 -11.09
C GLU A 67 -25.90 4.25 -9.89
N HIS A 68 -25.17 5.19 -9.29
CA HIS A 68 -25.56 5.77 -8.00
C HIS A 68 -25.99 7.23 -8.08
N THR A 69 -25.91 7.88 -9.24
CA THR A 69 -26.29 9.28 -9.42
C THR A 69 -27.24 9.46 -10.60
N LYS A 70 -27.84 10.65 -10.69
CA LYS A 70 -28.67 11.06 -11.84
C LYS A 70 -27.96 12.10 -12.70
N LYS A 71 -26.62 12.15 -12.63
CA LYS A 71 -25.81 13.11 -13.40
C LYS A 71 -25.95 12.82 -14.89
N LYS A 72 -25.90 13.88 -15.69
CA LYS A 72 -25.88 13.77 -17.15
C LYS A 72 -24.51 13.31 -17.63
N GLU A 73 -24.44 12.68 -18.81
CA GLU A 73 -23.18 12.09 -19.29
C GLU A 73 -22.06 13.13 -19.49
N ASN A 74 -22.38 14.39 -19.78
CA ASN A 74 -21.37 15.45 -19.80
C ASN A 74 -20.76 15.71 -18.41
N GLU A 75 -21.60 15.76 -17.35
CA GLU A 75 -21.12 15.92 -15.97
C GLU A 75 -20.31 14.70 -15.50
N VAL A 76 -20.76 13.49 -15.89
CA VAL A 76 -20.02 12.24 -15.65
C VAL A 76 -18.64 12.31 -16.30
N ARG A 77 -18.60 12.77 -17.58
CA ARG A 77 -17.33 12.90 -18.31
C ARG A 77 -16.37 13.85 -17.62
N ASP A 78 -16.83 15.02 -17.22
CA ASP A 78 -15.99 16.02 -16.57
C ASP A 78 -15.38 15.47 -15.28
N ILE A 79 -16.17 14.81 -14.43
CA ILE A 79 -15.72 14.19 -13.19
C ILE A 79 -14.74 13.05 -13.46
N VAL A 80 -15.06 12.16 -14.41
CA VAL A 80 -14.20 11.02 -14.73
C VAL A 80 -12.85 11.48 -15.26
N MET A 81 -12.82 12.47 -16.16
CA MET A 81 -11.58 13.00 -16.70
C MET A 81 -10.74 13.66 -15.59
N GLU A 82 -11.35 14.42 -14.68
CA GLU A 82 -10.67 14.98 -13.52
C GLU A 82 -9.99 13.86 -12.67
N LYS A 83 -10.70 12.76 -12.41
CA LYS A 83 -10.12 11.66 -11.60
C LYS A 83 -9.05 10.87 -12.36
N ILE A 84 -9.17 10.74 -13.70
CA ILE A 84 -8.15 10.15 -14.56
C ILE A 84 -6.87 11.00 -14.51
N ASP A 85 -7.00 12.31 -14.62
CA ASP A 85 -5.89 13.24 -14.53
C ASP A 85 -5.23 13.20 -13.15
N LEU A 86 -6.03 13.20 -12.08
CA LEU A 86 -5.56 13.12 -10.70
C LEU A 86 -4.66 11.91 -10.44
N VAL A 87 -4.96 10.77 -11.06
CA VAL A 87 -4.15 9.55 -10.90
C VAL A 87 -3.07 9.39 -11.99
N GLY A 88 -2.89 10.38 -12.86
CA GLY A 88 -1.87 10.38 -13.93
C GLY A 88 -2.11 9.30 -14.98
N LEU A 89 -3.34 9.16 -15.45
CA LEU A 89 -3.75 8.20 -16.49
C LEU A 89 -4.29 8.89 -17.76
N ALA A 90 -4.06 10.20 -17.93
CA ALA A 90 -4.44 10.92 -19.13
C ALA A 90 -3.90 10.25 -20.41
N GLY A 91 -4.74 10.11 -21.42
CA GLY A 91 -4.42 9.41 -22.67
C GLY A 91 -4.53 7.88 -22.61
N ALA A 92 -5.06 7.33 -21.51
CA ALA A 92 -5.32 5.91 -21.39
C ALA A 92 -6.82 5.57 -21.24
N GLU A 93 -7.71 6.53 -21.44
CA GLU A 93 -9.15 6.47 -21.17
C GLU A 93 -9.82 5.30 -21.88
N ASP A 94 -9.48 5.11 -23.14
CA ASP A 94 -10.08 4.11 -24.03
C ASP A 94 -9.47 2.72 -23.92
N LYS A 95 -8.35 2.57 -23.14
CA LYS A 95 -7.69 1.29 -22.97
C LYS A 95 -8.49 0.34 -22.10
N LEU A 96 -8.40 -0.95 -22.44
CA LEU A 96 -8.93 -2.03 -21.60
C LEU A 96 -7.93 -2.37 -20.46
N PRO A 97 -8.41 -2.91 -19.32
CA PRO A 97 -7.53 -3.34 -18.22
C PRO A 97 -6.44 -4.32 -18.61
N GLY A 98 -6.66 -5.14 -19.65
CA GLY A 98 -5.66 -6.08 -20.18
C GLY A 98 -4.52 -5.44 -20.97
N GLU A 99 -4.68 -4.18 -21.40
CA GLU A 99 -3.72 -3.43 -22.24
C GLU A 99 -2.80 -2.53 -21.42
N ILE A 100 -2.95 -2.51 -20.10
CA ILE A 100 -2.23 -1.61 -19.21
C ILE A 100 -1.45 -2.38 -18.13
N SER A 101 -0.45 -1.71 -17.55
CA SER A 101 0.36 -2.28 -16.48
C SER A 101 -0.42 -2.47 -15.17
N GLY A 102 0.08 -3.34 -14.26
CA GLY A 102 -0.52 -3.54 -12.92
C GLY A 102 -0.65 -2.23 -12.13
N GLY A 103 0.38 -1.38 -12.17
CA GLY A 103 0.34 -0.08 -11.52
C GLY A 103 -0.70 0.88 -12.12
N MET A 104 -0.91 0.83 -13.44
CA MET A 104 -2.00 1.59 -14.07
C MET A 104 -3.38 1.06 -13.66
N ARG A 105 -3.56 -0.27 -13.58
CA ARG A 105 -4.81 -0.87 -13.07
C ARG A 105 -5.15 -0.41 -11.66
N LYS A 106 -4.16 -0.38 -10.76
CA LYS A 106 -4.35 0.10 -9.38
C LYS A 106 -4.75 1.58 -9.36
N ARG A 107 -4.08 2.43 -10.14
CA ARG A 107 -4.43 3.84 -10.24
C ARG A 107 -5.82 4.06 -10.81
N ALA A 108 -6.23 3.30 -11.82
CA ALA A 108 -7.60 3.34 -12.34
C ALA A 108 -8.63 2.85 -11.29
N GLY A 109 -8.30 1.81 -10.52
CA GLY A 109 -9.10 1.37 -9.38
C GLY A 109 -9.24 2.44 -8.30
N LEU A 110 -8.17 3.20 -8.04
CA LEU A 110 -8.19 4.35 -7.14
C LEU A 110 -9.06 5.49 -7.67
N ALA A 111 -8.92 5.85 -8.96
CA ALA A 111 -9.79 6.85 -9.60
C ALA A 111 -11.27 6.47 -9.48
N ARG A 112 -11.60 5.19 -9.73
CA ARG A 112 -12.96 4.67 -9.55
C ARG A 112 -13.44 4.76 -8.10
N ALA A 113 -12.56 4.51 -7.13
CA ALA A 113 -12.90 4.63 -5.72
C ALA A 113 -13.19 6.09 -5.31
N LEU A 114 -12.59 7.05 -6.00
CA LEU A 114 -12.71 8.49 -5.69
C LEU A 114 -13.89 9.18 -6.38
N VAL A 115 -14.49 8.56 -7.38
CA VAL A 115 -15.42 9.24 -8.31
C VAL A 115 -16.72 9.71 -7.66
N LEU A 116 -17.12 9.13 -6.53
CA LEU A 116 -18.30 9.52 -5.73
C LEU A 116 -17.94 10.46 -4.57
N ASP A 117 -16.73 11.03 -4.53
CA ASP A 117 -16.20 11.87 -3.46
C ASP A 117 -16.38 11.23 -2.06
N PRO A 118 -15.77 10.06 -1.82
CA PRO A 118 -15.97 9.29 -0.60
C PRO A 118 -15.39 10.01 0.63
N GLN A 119 -16.03 9.80 1.79
CA GLN A 119 -15.50 10.24 3.08
C GLN A 119 -14.49 9.25 3.67
N ILE A 120 -14.58 7.98 3.25
CA ILE A 120 -13.71 6.89 3.74
C ILE A 120 -13.18 6.13 2.53
N ILE A 121 -11.88 5.93 2.47
CA ILE A 121 -11.22 5.12 1.44
C ILE A 121 -10.62 3.88 2.10
N LEU A 122 -10.97 2.71 1.59
CA LEU A 122 -10.43 1.43 2.02
C LEU A 122 -9.48 0.91 0.94
N CYS A 123 -8.20 0.74 1.30
CA CYS A 123 -7.16 0.23 0.41
C CYS A 123 -6.70 -1.15 0.91
N ASP A 124 -6.89 -2.17 0.08
CA ASP A 124 -6.41 -3.52 0.36
C ASP A 124 -5.16 -3.78 -0.46
N GLU A 125 -4.00 -3.84 0.20
CA GLU A 125 -2.67 -4.02 -0.39
C GLU A 125 -2.41 -3.17 -1.66
N PRO A 126 -2.44 -1.83 -1.54
CA PRO A 126 -2.31 -0.95 -2.71
C PRO A 126 -0.97 -1.10 -3.44
N ASP A 127 0.06 -1.58 -2.76
CA ASP A 127 1.42 -1.77 -3.23
C ASP A 127 1.72 -3.18 -3.74
N SER A 128 0.85 -4.15 -3.53
CA SER A 128 1.06 -5.55 -3.93
C SER A 128 1.41 -5.67 -5.42
N GLY A 129 2.52 -6.38 -5.72
CA GLY A 129 2.99 -6.57 -7.10
C GLY A 129 3.60 -5.34 -7.77
N LEU A 130 3.92 -4.29 -7.01
CA LEU A 130 4.66 -3.12 -7.47
C LEU A 130 6.12 -3.20 -7.03
N ASP A 131 7.01 -2.64 -7.84
CA ASP A 131 8.39 -2.39 -7.45
C ASP A 131 8.48 -1.22 -6.43
N PRO A 132 9.62 -1.06 -5.72
CA PRO A 132 9.76 -0.01 -4.71
C PRO A 132 9.49 1.42 -5.23
N VAL A 133 9.86 1.72 -6.47
CA VAL A 133 9.65 3.05 -7.06
C VAL A 133 8.16 3.31 -7.28
N ARG A 134 7.45 2.34 -7.86
CA ARG A 134 6.00 2.45 -8.06
C ARG A 134 5.22 2.45 -6.75
N THR A 135 5.72 1.73 -5.73
CA THR A 135 5.20 1.79 -4.37
C THR A 135 5.32 3.20 -3.80
N ALA A 136 6.47 3.86 -3.96
CA ALA A 136 6.65 5.25 -3.53
C ALA A 136 5.68 6.21 -4.25
N TYR A 137 5.45 6.03 -5.55
CA TYR A 137 4.47 6.83 -6.29
C TYR A 137 3.04 6.66 -5.79
N ILE A 138 2.58 5.43 -5.55
CA ILE A 138 1.21 5.22 -5.03
C ILE A 138 1.08 5.75 -3.59
N SER A 139 2.15 5.67 -2.82
CA SER A 139 2.23 6.21 -1.47
C SER A 139 2.07 7.74 -1.46
N GLN A 140 2.83 8.43 -2.31
CA GLN A 140 2.72 9.87 -2.47
C GLN A 140 1.34 10.30 -2.95
N LEU A 141 0.80 9.58 -3.95
CA LEU A 141 -0.54 9.84 -4.48
C LEU A 141 -1.62 9.73 -3.38
N LEU A 142 -1.53 8.74 -2.50
CA LEU A 142 -2.49 8.58 -1.39
C LEU A 142 -2.38 9.74 -0.38
N ILE A 143 -1.19 10.24 -0.11
CA ILE A 143 -0.98 11.41 0.75
C ILE A 143 -1.55 12.67 0.11
N ASP A 144 -1.28 12.91 -1.17
CA ASP A 144 -1.78 14.07 -1.91
C ASP A 144 -3.32 14.07 -2.00
N ILE A 145 -3.91 12.91 -2.28
CA ILE A 145 -5.37 12.74 -2.26
C ILE A 145 -5.94 13.03 -0.86
N ASN A 146 -5.32 12.47 0.20
CA ASN A 146 -5.76 12.74 1.57
C ASN A 146 -5.71 14.23 1.91
N ALA A 147 -4.67 14.94 1.48
CA ALA A 147 -4.55 16.38 1.67
C ALA A 147 -5.66 17.17 0.95
N GLN A 148 -6.02 16.74 -0.28
CA GLN A 148 -7.04 17.41 -1.09
C GLN A 148 -8.46 17.21 -0.58
N ILE A 149 -8.84 15.95 -0.31
CA ILE A 149 -10.25 15.60 -0.03
C ILE A 149 -10.56 15.41 1.45
N ASP A 150 -9.55 15.41 2.32
CA ASP A 150 -9.70 15.21 3.78
C ASP A 150 -10.47 13.92 4.15
N ALA A 151 -10.35 12.87 3.33
CA ALA A 151 -10.99 11.58 3.60
C ALA A 151 -10.20 10.78 4.63
N THR A 152 -10.90 9.95 5.40
CA THR A 152 -10.25 8.93 6.24
C THR A 152 -9.77 7.78 5.38
N ILE A 153 -8.47 7.51 5.33
CA ILE A 153 -7.91 6.40 4.56
C ILE A 153 -7.51 5.26 5.49
N LEU A 154 -8.06 4.07 5.27
CA LEU A 154 -7.64 2.84 5.92
C LEU A 154 -6.87 1.98 4.91
N ILE A 155 -5.61 1.71 5.20
CA ILE A 155 -4.74 0.86 4.36
C ILE A 155 -4.48 -0.46 5.09
N VAL A 156 -4.74 -1.57 4.43
CA VAL A 156 -4.25 -2.89 4.84
C VAL A 156 -3.01 -3.19 4.02
N THR A 157 -1.88 -3.42 4.66
CA THR A 157 -0.62 -3.73 3.97
C THR A 157 0.29 -4.59 4.87
N HIS A 158 1.18 -5.34 4.24
CA HIS A 158 2.30 -6.00 4.89
C HIS A 158 3.64 -5.32 4.55
N ASN A 159 3.61 -4.19 3.83
CA ASN A 159 4.80 -3.46 3.43
C ASN A 159 5.26 -2.52 4.55
N ILE A 160 6.46 -2.79 5.06
CA ILE A 160 7.06 -2.04 6.15
C ILE A 160 7.28 -0.57 5.76
N ASN A 161 7.68 -0.30 4.52
CA ASN A 161 7.93 1.08 4.06
C ASN A 161 6.65 1.92 4.10
N ILE A 162 5.52 1.37 3.64
CA ILE A 162 4.22 2.04 3.75
C ILE A 162 3.88 2.28 5.22
N ALA A 163 4.02 1.25 6.07
CA ALA A 163 3.71 1.36 7.49
C ALA A 163 4.58 2.41 8.21
N ARG A 164 5.83 2.60 7.77
CA ARG A 164 6.77 3.57 8.37
C ARG A 164 6.55 5.01 7.90
N THR A 165 5.95 5.24 6.72
CA THR A 165 5.98 6.56 6.07
C THR A 165 4.65 7.24 5.90
N ILE A 166 3.55 6.50 5.73
CA ILE A 166 2.26 7.08 5.34
C ILE A 166 1.32 7.34 6.52
N PRO A 167 1.06 6.35 7.42
CA PRO A 167 -0.06 6.43 8.33
C PRO A 167 0.19 7.40 9.49
N ASP A 168 -0.89 8.01 9.98
CA ASP A 168 -0.89 8.74 11.24
C ASP A 168 -1.00 7.77 12.42
N ASN A 169 -1.79 6.70 12.25
CA ASN A 169 -1.96 5.66 13.26
C ASN A 169 -1.79 4.28 12.62
N ILE A 170 -1.24 3.33 13.37
CA ILE A 170 -1.02 1.96 12.93
C ILE A 170 -1.69 0.99 13.90
N GLY A 171 -2.35 -0.02 13.34
CA GLY A 171 -2.80 -1.19 14.08
C GLY A 171 -2.11 -2.44 13.57
N MET A 172 -1.52 -3.23 14.45
CA MET A 172 -0.92 -4.52 14.10
C MET A 172 -1.82 -5.67 14.55
N LEU A 173 -2.25 -6.49 13.59
CA LEU A 173 -3.00 -7.72 13.84
C LEU A 173 -2.06 -8.92 13.77
N PHE A 174 -2.11 -9.75 14.81
CA PHE A 174 -1.38 -11.01 14.85
C PHE A 174 -2.23 -12.08 15.55
N ARG A 175 -2.35 -13.26 14.95
CA ARG A 175 -3.16 -14.39 15.49
C ARG A 175 -4.60 -13.98 15.89
N LYS A 176 -5.26 -13.17 15.06
CA LYS A 176 -6.64 -12.64 15.25
C LYS A 176 -6.78 -11.63 16.41
N GLU A 177 -5.70 -11.23 17.03
CA GLU A 177 -5.66 -10.22 18.09
C GLU A 177 -5.07 -8.92 17.59
N LEU A 178 -5.57 -7.80 18.07
CA LEU A 178 -4.98 -6.49 17.86
C LEU A 178 -3.86 -6.30 18.88
N VAL A 179 -2.62 -6.57 18.45
CA VAL A 179 -1.43 -6.53 19.31
C VAL A 179 -1.12 -5.10 19.77
N MET A 180 -1.33 -4.14 18.87
CA MET A 180 -1.08 -2.73 19.11
C MET A 180 -1.95 -1.87 18.22
N PHE A 181 -2.34 -0.69 18.69
CA PHE A 181 -2.97 0.38 17.94
C PHE A 181 -2.58 1.73 18.52
N GLY A 182 -2.14 2.65 17.68
CA GLY A 182 -1.77 3.99 18.12
C GLY A 182 -1.01 4.77 17.05
N PRO A 183 -0.44 5.93 17.43
CA PRO A 183 0.44 6.68 16.56
C PRO A 183 1.56 5.81 15.98
N ARG A 184 1.95 6.10 14.74
CA ARG A 184 3.01 5.40 14.00
C ARG A 184 4.30 5.24 14.84
N GLU A 185 4.68 6.28 15.54
CA GLU A 185 5.89 6.35 16.38
C GLU A 185 5.85 5.34 17.52
N GLN A 186 4.67 5.07 18.09
CA GLN A 186 4.51 4.07 19.13
C GLN A 186 4.80 2.65 18.60
N LEU A 187 4.39 2.34 17.38
CA LEU A 187 4.70 1.06 16.77
C LEU A 187 6.19 0.94 16.46
N LEU A 188 6.79 1.99 15.87
CA LEU A 188 8.19 2.00 15.47
C LEU A 188 9.17 1.90 16.66
N THR A 189 8.76 2.33 17.86
CA THR A 189 9.55 2.23 19.10
C THR A 189 9.13 1.10 20.01
N SER A 190 8.24 0.21 19.57
CA SER A 190 7.69 -0.87 20.40
C SER A 190 8.72 -1.92 20.73
N ASP A 191 8.73 -2.35 22.01
CA ASP A 191 9.56 -3.47 22.50
C ASP A 191 8.90 -4.84 22.35
N GLN A 192 7.68 -4.89 21.83
CA GLN A 192 6.95 -6.15 21.64
C GLN A 192 7.66 -7.05 20.61
N PRO A 193 7.95 -8.32 20.93
CA PRO A 193 8.74 -9.19 20.05
C PRO A 193 8.15 -9.39 18.66
N VAL A 194 6.81 -9.48 18.54
CA VAL A 194 6.15 -9.64 17.25
C VAL A 194 6.26 -8.38 16.38
N VAL A 195 6.20 -7.20 16.99
CA VAL A 195 6.36 -5.92 16.30
C VAL A 195 7.79 -5.76 15.83
N LYS A 196 8.77 -6.02 16.71
CA LYS A 196 10.19 -5.98 16.35
C LYS A 196 10.52 -6.92 15.20
N GLN A 197 10.06 -8.18 15.29
CA GLN A 197 10.27 -9.15 14.23
C GLN A 197 9.68 -8.69 12.90
N PHE A 198 8.46 -8.14 12.90
CA PHE A 198 7.83 -7.63 11.69
C PHE A 198 8.61 -6.47 11.08
N LEU A 199 9.03 -5.50 11.91
CA LEU A 199 9.75 -4.31 11.45
C LEU A 199 11.17 -4.62 10.97
N SER A 200 11.88 -5.58 11.61
CA SER A 200 13.22 -5.99 11.22
C SER A 200 13.25 -7.01 10.08
N GLY A 201 12.13 -7.67 9.81
CA GLY A 201 12.09 -8.80 8.88
C GLY A 201 12.87 -10.01 9.36
N ASP A 202 13.10 -10.15 10.67
CA ASP A 202 13.84 -11.25 11.26
C ASP A 202 13.14 -12.59 11.03
N ARG A 203 13.94 -13.61 10.68
CA ARG A 203 13.44 -14.97 10.51
C ARG A 203 13.02 -15.60 11.83
N PHE A 204 13.69 -15.23 12.94
CA PHE A 204 13.43 -15.76 14.28
C PHE A 204 12.49 -14.84 15.06
N GLY A 205 11.49 -15.42 15.70
CA GLY A 205 10.53 -14.70 16.51
C GLY A 205 9.11 -15.30 16.47
N PRO A 206 8.10 -14.63 17.04
CA PRO A 206 6.73 -15.14 17.14
C PRO A 206 6.04 -15.43 15.81
N ILE A 207 6.43 -14.71 14.73
CA ILE A 207 5.89 -14.91 13.38
C ILE A 207 6.64 -16.07 12.74
N GLY A 208 5.93 -17.16 12.37
CA GLY A 208 6.49 -18.31 11.67
C GLY A 208 6.02 -18.42 10.23
N MET A 209 6.53 -19.41 9.48
CA MET A 209 6.04 -19.73 8.14
C MET A 209 4.62 -20.32 8.15
N SER A 210 4.20 -20.93 9.26
CA SER A 210 2.83 -21.36 9.53
C SER A 210 2.24 -20.50 10.65
N GLU A 211 0.92 -20.30 10.65
CA GLU A 211 0.23 -19.48 11.67
C GLU A 211 0.40 -20.04 13.10
N GLU A 212 0.73 -21.33 13.22
CA GLU A 212 0.96 -22.01 14.49
C GLU A 212 2.43 -22.44 14.55
N LYS A 213 3.23 -21.73 15.36
CA LYS A 213 4.54 -22.25 15.81
C LYS A 213 4.34 -23.00 17.11
N ASP A 214 4.87 -24.23 17.18
CA ASP A 214 4.98 -24.96 18.43
C ASP A 214 5.88 -24.20 19.42
N GLU A 215 5.48 -24.16 20.70
CA GLU A 215 6.29 -23.54 21.77
C GLU A 215 7.73 -24.10 21.84
N ALA A 216 7.91 -25.36 21.43
CA ALA A 216 9.21 -26.00 21.38
C ALA A 216 10.10 -25.34 20.30
N VAL A 217 9.55 -24.99 19.14
CA VAL A 217 10.26 -24.29 18.06
C VAL A 217 10.62 -22.87 18.49
N GLN A 218 9.73 -22.17 19.20
CA GLN A 218 10.01 -20.82 19.71
C GLN A 218 11.20 -20.85 20.70
N LYS A 219 11.20 -21.77 21.66
CA LYS A 219 12.30 -21.92 22.63
C LYS A 219 13.63 -22.27 21.94
N GLN A 220 13.59 -23.09 20.90
CA GLN A 220 14.79 -23.44 20.14
C GLN A 220 15.33 -22.24 19.36
N GLU A 221 14.47 -21.43 18.76
CA GLU A 221 14.84 -20.21 18.04
C GLU A 221 15.39 -19.13 19.00
N GLU A 222 14.78 -18.96 20.17
CA GLU A 222 15.28 -18.06 21.21
C GLU A 222 16.69 -18.49 21.68
N ALA A 223 16.93 -19.79 21.84
CA ALA A 223 18.23 -20.31 22.17
C ALA A 223 19.26 -20.08 21.04
N MET A 224 18.86 -20.23 19.78
CA MET A 224 19.72 -19.94 18.63
C MET A 224 20.04 -18.45 18.53
N GLN A 225 19.06 -17.58 18.75
CA GLN A 225 19.25 -16.13 18.75
C GLN A 225 20.16 -15.68 19.89
N ALA A 226 20.02 -16.26 21.09
CA ALA A 226 20.89 -16.02 22.23
C ALA A 226 22.34 -16.52 21.97
N ALA A 227 22.51 -17.58 21.16
CA ALA A 227 23.79 -18.09 20.71
C ALA A 227 24.43 -17.29 19.55
N GLY A 228 23.80 -16.21 19.07
CA GLY A 228 24.29 -15.40 17.95
C GLY A 228 24.20 -16.10 16.60
N ILE A 229 23.41 -17.16 16.48
CA ILE A 229 23.18 -17.87 15.21
C ILE A 229 22.09 -17.12 14.46
N GLY A 230 22.53 -16.30 13.49
CA GLY A 230 21.86 -15.28 12.74
C GLY A 230 20.39 -15.44 12.38
N GLY A 231 19.60 -14.47 12.76
CA GLY A 231 18.41 -14.10 12.06
C GLY A 231 18.76 -13.60 10.65
N GLY A 232 17.97 -13.96 9.66
CA GLY A 232 18.15 -13.47 8.29
C GLY A 232 17.51 -12.11 8.04
N GLY A 233 17.28 -11.30 9.08
CA GLY A 233 16.68 -9.96 8.96
C GLY A 233 17.72 -8.91 8.56
N THR A 234 17.24 -7.79 8.04
CA THR A 234 18.06 -6.60 7.87
C THR A 234 18.49 -6.11 9.26
N LYS A 235 19.77 -5.78 9.41
CA LYS A 235 20.29 -5.20 10.66
C LYS A 235 19.99 -3.70 10.78
N ASP A 236 18.90 -3.25 10.21
CA ASP A 236 18.46 -1.86 10.36
C ASP A 236 18.15 -1.62 11.84
N ASP A 237 18.78 -0.63 12.41
CA ASP A 237 18.45 -0.17 13.75
C ASP A 237 17.13 0.59 13.67
N PHE A 238 16.03 -0.11 13.99
CA PHE A 238 14.67 0.47 13.98
C PHE A 238 14.43 1.45 15.14
N SER A 239 15.47 1.82 15.88
CA SER A 239 15.39 2.94 16.82
C SER A 239 15.26 4.30 16.11
N GLU A 240 15.57 4.38 14.82
CA GLU A 240 15.41 5.59 14.02
C GLU A 240 14.02 5.65 13.42
N ILE A 241 13.28 6.69 13.77
CA ILE A 241 11.99 7.01 13.16
C ILE A 241 12.26 7.88 11.94
N ILE A 242 11.88 7.39 10.76
CA ILE A 242 11.97 8.17 9.53
C ILE A 242 10.83 9.19 9.46
N PRO A 243 11.04 10.36 8.86
CA PRO A 243 10.00 11.35 8.66
C PRO A 243 8.79 10.79 7.92
N GLN A 244 7.61 11.28 8.27
CA GLN A 244 6.38 10.95 7.56
C GLN A 244 6.37 11.58 6.17
N VAL A 245 5.85 10.87 5.16
CA VAL A 245 5.67 11.44 3.82
C VAL A 245 4.73 12.64 3.88
N GLN A 246 5.17 13.76 3.33
CA GLN A 246 4.42 15.00 3.27
C GLN A 246 3.71 15.13 1.92
N PRO A 247 2.61 15.93 1.83
CA PRO A 247 2.00 16.27 0.55
C PRO A 247 3.01 16.96 -0.37
N ASN A 248 2.85 16.78 -1.68
CA ASN A 248 3.67 17.49 -2.67
C ASN A 248 3.49 19.02 -2.55
N PRO A 249 4.49 19.83 -2.95
CA PRO A 249 4.36 21.29 -2.99
C PRO A 249 3.10 21.72 -3.75
N GLY A 250 2.37 22.70 -3.19
CA GLY A 250 1.10 23.19 -3.74
C GLY A 250 -0.14 22.41 -3.29
N MET A 251 0.02 21.28 -2.58
CA MET A 251 -1.11 20.58 -1.95
C MET A 251 -1.48 21.20 -0.59
N PRO A 252 -2.77 21.16 -0.20
CA PRO A 252 -3.19 21.58 1.12
C PRO A 252 -2.50 20.77 2.24
N GLU A 253 -2.27 21.40 3.38
CA GLU A 253 -1.80 20.68 4.57
C GLU A 253 -2.87 19.68 5.04
N ARG A 254 -2.45 18.47 5.41
CA ARG A 254 -3.34 17.42 5.91
C ARG A 254 -3.92 17.83 7.27
N LYS A 255 -5.24 17.87 7.39
CA LYS A 255 -5.92 18.30 8.64
C LYS A 255 -5.66 17.35 9.83
N ALA A 256 -5.31 16.10 9.55
CA ALA A 256 -4.99 15.12 10.60
C ALA A 256 -3.64 15.37 11.28
N VAL A 257 -2.71 16.08 10.65
CA VAL A 257 -1.31 16.24 11.12
C VAL A 257 -1.22 16.89 12.48
N ALA A 258 -1.98 17.96 12.72
CA ALA A 258 -1.96 18.64 14.03
C ALA A 258 -2.41 17.70 15.16
N ARG A 259 -3.50 16.95 14.96
CA ARG A 259 -4.02 15.99 15.94
C ARG A 259 -3.08 14.81 16.16
N HIS A 260 -2.42 14.35 15.10
CA HIS A 260 -1.42 13.31 15.21
C HIS A 260 -0.23 13.77 16.06
N ARG A 261 0.32 14.95 15.75
CA ARG A 261 1.44 15.55 16.47
C ARG A 261 1.14 15.75 17.97
N GLU A 262 -0.06 16.21 18.31
CA GLU A 262 -0.50 16.35 19.70
C GLU A 262 -0.46 15.00 20.44
N ARG A 263 -1.00 13.94 19.84
CA ARG A 263 -0.97 12.59 20.42
C ARG A 263 0.45 12.05 20.61
N VAL A 264 1.34 12.29 19.66
CA VAL A 264 2.74 11.89 19.77
C VAL A 264 3.43 12.60 20.92
N LEU A 265 3.19 13.91 21.08
CA LEU A 265 3.75 14.70 22.18
C LEU A 265 3.21 14.24 23.54
N GLU A 266 1.95 13.84 23.64
CA GLU A 266 1.36 13.27 24.86
C GLU A 266 2.02 11.93 25.24
N LEU A 267 2.34 11.09 24.25
CA LEU A 267 3.00 9.80 24.47
C LEU A 267 4.48 9.93 24.82
N LEU A 268 5.13 10.97 24.35
CA LEU A 268 6.58 11.15 24.40
C LEU A 268 7.20 10.90 25.79
N PRO A 269 6.64 11.42 26.91
CA PRO A 269 7.20 11.20 28.25
C PRO A 269 7.12 9.74 28.73
N THR A 270 6.28 8.91 28.11
CA THR A 270 6.08 7.50 28.50
C THR A 270 7.03 6.54 27.80
N LEU A 271 7.74 7.02 26.78
CA LEU A 271 8.63 6.20 25.96
C LEU A 271 10.07 6.21 26.49
N PRO A 272 10.89 5.19 26.15
CA PRO A 272 12.31 5.16 26.44
C PRO A 272 13.06 6.39 25.88
N GLU A 273 14.17 6.80 26.52
CA GLU A 273 14.92 8.01 26.11
C GLU A 273 15.41 8.01 24.67
N ASN A 274 15.86 6.83 24.17
CA ASN A 274 16.25 6.69 22.77
C ASN A 274 15.10 6.94 21.79
N ALA A 275 13.91 6.43 22.13
CA ALA A 275 12.70 6.65 21.34
C ALA A 275 12.25 8.12 21.39
N GLN A 276 12.29 8.74 22.58
CA GLN A 276 12.00 10.17 22.71
C GLN A 276 12.90 11.04 21.83
N ARG A 277 14.21 10.71 21.78
CA ARG A 277 15.16 11.43 20.94
C ARG A 277 14.84 11.24 19.46
N ALA A 278 14.67 9.99 19.01
CA ALA A 278 14.37 9.68 17.62
C ALA A 278 13.07 10.34 17.13
N ILE A 279 12.04 10.39 17.99
CA ILE A 279 10.78 11.09 17.68
C ILE A 279 11.01 12.59 17.52
N ARG A 280 11.77 13.23 18.42
CA ARG A 280 12.06 14.66 18.31
C ARG A 280 12.84 14.97 17.03
N GLU A 281 13.86 14.20 16.73
CA GLU A 281 14.66 14.34 15.50
C GLU A 281 13.78 14.19 14.24
N SER A 282 12.87 13.21 14.23
CA SER A 282 11.90 13.03 13.13
C SER A 282 10.94 14.22 13.00
N MET A 283 10.44 14.75 14.13
CA MET A 283 9.55 15.92 14.12
C MET A 283 10.27 17.20 13.63
N ASP A 284 11.51 17.38 14.01
CA ASP A 284 12.34 18.51 13.54
C ASP A 284 12.63 18.40 12.04
N GLU A 285 12.82 17.19 11.51
CA GLU A 285 12.98 16.95 10.09
C GLU A 285 11.69 17.21 9.30
N GLU A 286 10.55 16.76 9.82
CA GLU A 286 9.23 17.06 9.24
C GLU A 286 8.95 18.57 9.20
N ASP A 287 9.33 19.32 10.25
CA ASP A 287 9.19 20.77 10.27
C ASP A 287 10.08 21.46 9.23
N ARG A 288 11.31 20.98 9.03
CA ARG A 288 12.19 21.46 7.95
C ARG A 288 11.58 21.21 6.57
N MET A 289 11.09 19.99 6.31
CA MET A 289 10.44 19.66 5.05
C MET A 289 9.23 20.57 4.77
N ARG A 290 8.45 20.89 5.79
CA ARG A 290 7.30 21.79 5.66
C ARG A 290 7.71 23.24 5.37
N GLU A 291 8.77 23.73 6.01
CA GLU A 291 9.32 25.06 5.74
C GLU A 291 9.86 25.16 4.32
N GLU A 292 10.58 24.14 3.85
CA GLU A 292 11.09 24.06 2.47
C GLU A 292 9.94 24.06 1.46
N THR A 293 8.87 23.29 1.73
CA THR A 293 7.67 23.25 0.89
C THR A 293 7.01 24.63 0.81
N ARG A 294 6.83 25.31 1.95
CA ARG A 294 6.25 26.66 2.00
C ARG A 294 7.14 27.71 1.29
N ALA A 295 8.44 27.61 1.43
CA ALA A 295 9.38 28.48 0.73
C ALA A 295 9.28 28.30 -0.78
N HIS A 296 9.18 27.05 -1.25
CA HIS A 296 8.98 26.73 -2.66
C HIS A 296 7.67 27.28 -3.22
N GLU A 297 6.57 27.18 -2.46
CA GLU A 297 5.26 27.74 -2.82
C GLU A 297 5.33 29.28 -2.95
N GLN A 298 6.05 29.96 -2.07
CA GLN A 298 6.22 31.41 -2.13
C GLN A 298 7.07 31.86 -3.32
N ASP A 299 8.12 31.12 -3.65
CA ASP A 299 9.02 31.45 -4.77
C ASP A 299 8.35 31.20 -6.14
N THR A 300 7.49 30.18 -6.24
CA THR A 300 6.75 29.86 -7.48
C THR A 300 5.51 30.72 -7.69
N GLY A 301 5.11 31.56 -6.72
CA GLY A 301 3.94 32.44 -6.80
C GLY A 301 2.60 31.70 -6.87
N GLN A 302 2.56 30.40 -6.56
CA GLN A 302 1.36 29.60 -6.52
C GLN A 302 0.58 29.88 -5.22
N GLN A 303 -0.64 30.43 -5.34
CA GLN A 303 -1.54 30.58 -4.21
C GLN A 303 -2.09 29.22 -3.77
N PRO A 304 -2.16 28.93 -2.46
CA PRO A 304 -2.82 27.72 -1.96
C PRO A 304 -4.28 27.68 -2.43
N GLY A 305 -4.67 26.66 -3.17
CA GLY A 305 -6.04 26.48 -3.63
C GLY A 305 -6.37 26.87 -5.08
N GLY A 306 -5.36 27.21 -5.91
CA GLY A 306 -5.56 27.34 -7.35
C GLY A 306 -5.82 25.98 -7.98
N GLN A 307 -6.89 25.89 -8.80
CA GLN A 307 -7.17 24.72 -9.63
C GLN A 307 -5.97 24.49 -10.56
N HIS A 308 -5.13 23.51 -10.23
CA HIS A 308 -4.06 23.07 -11.12
C HIS A 308 -4.68 22.36 -12.31
N ALA A 309 -4.50 22.92 -13.50
CA ALA A 309 -4.79 22.21 -14.73
C ALA A 309 -3.87 20.98 -14.82
N ALA A 310 -4.45 19.81 -15.11
CA ALA A 310 -3.82 18.51 -15.18
C ALA A 310 -2.52 18.41 -16.04
N GLY A 311 -2.21 19.43 -16.81
CA GLY A 311 -1.02 19.49 -17.67
C GLY A 311 0.30 19.77 -16.96
N GLU A 312 0.29 20.32 -15.73
CA GLU A 312 1.55 20.67 -15.03
C GLU A 312 2.13 19.48 -14.23
N TRP A 313 1.31 18.50 -13.86
CA TRP A 313 1.76 17.31 -13.14
C TRP A 313 2.77 16.46 -13.90
N THR A 314 2.74 16.49 -15.22
CA THR A 314 3.66 15.73 -16.08
C THR A 314 5.08 16.28 -16.09
N GLN A 315 5.29 17.57 -15.77
CA GLN A 315 6.61 18.17 -15.78
C GLN A 315 7.36 18.04 -14.44
N VAL A 316 6.65 18.02 -13.31
CA VAL A 316 7.28 17.83 -11.98
C VAL A 316 7.75 16.37 -11.79
N GLN A 317 7.15 15.40 -12.49
CA GLN A 317 7.54 13.99 -12.42
C GLN A 317 8.93 13.68 -13.04
N GLN A 318 9.55 14.60 -13.79
CA GLN A 318 10.88 14.37 -14.39
C GLN A 318 12.05 14.91 -13.56
N GLY A 319 11.82 15.64 -12.49
CA GLY A 319 12.87 16.33 -11.74
C GLY A 319 13.01 15.98 -10.24
N GLY A 320 12.04 15.33 -9.63
CA GLY A 320 12.02 15.07 -8.19
C GLY A 320 12.30 13.62 -7.84
N GLY A 321 13.56 13.23 -7.76
CA GLY A 321 13.94 12.00 -7.04
C GLY A 321 13.66 12.20 -5.55
N VAL A 322 12.81 11.39 -4.94
CA VAL A 322 12.73 11.24 -3.49
C VAL A 322 14.11 10.77 -3.03
N ALA A 323 14.88 11.65 -2.40
CA ALA A 323 16.10 11.27 -1.73
C ALA A 323 15.70 10.44 -0.50
N VAL A 324 15.74 9.13 -0.63
CA VAL A 324 15.87 8.25 0.53
C VAL A 324 17.27 8.55 1.05
N ALA A 325 17.36 9.24 2.17
CA ALA A 325 18.62 9.49 2.84
C ALA A 325 19.15 8.16 3.35
N ASP A 326 20.05 7.55 2.59
CA ASP A 326 20.86 6.44 3.03
C ASP A 326 22.00 7.03 3.84
N GLN A 327 22.07 6.71 5.12
CA GLN A 327 23.12 7.17 6.01
C GLN A 327 24.48 6.58 5.59
N LYS A 328 25.39 7.49 5.25
CA LYS A 328 26.82 7.23 5.00
C LYS A 328 27.17 6.48 3.72
N THR A 329 27.03 7.14 2.60
CA THR A 329 28.01 7.03 1.50
C THR A 329 27.97 8.27 0.62
N ASP A 330 29.12 8.68 0.18
CA ASP A 330 29.41 9.87 -0.60
C ASP A 330 28.37 10.22 -1.68
N VAL A 331 28.01 11.50 -1.72
CA VAL A 331 27.20 12.12 -2.76
C VAL A 331 27.81 11.82 -4.14
N ILE A 332 27.29 10.81 -4.82
CA ILE A 332 27.55 10.60 -6.24
C ILE A 332 26.58 11.48 -7.02
N ASN A 333 27.08 12.61 -7.46
CA ASN A 333 26.42 13.50 -8.42
C ASN A 333 26.21 12.75 -9.73
N TYR A 334 25.02 12.24 -10.00
CA TYR A 334 24.62 11.78 -11.32
C TYR A 334 24.29 13.00 -12.19
N GLN A 335 25.30 13.53 -12.89
CA GLN A 335 25.06 14.39 -14.05
C GLN A 335 24.46 13.53 -15.16
N GLY A 336 23.26 13.87 -15.59
CA GLY A 336 22.56 13.22 -16.68
C GLY A 336 23.38 13.30 -17.98
N ASN A 337 23.80 12.14 -18.49
CA ASN A 337 24.29 12.01 -19.84
C ASN A 337 23.09 12.09 -20.79
N GLN A 338 23.06 13.17 -21.57
CA GLN A 338 22.23 13.28 -22.77
C GLN A 338 22.71 12.23 -23.80
N TYR A 339 21.89 11.23 -24.07
CA TYR A 339 22.08 10.38 -25.24
C TYR A 339 21.73 11.18 -26.49
N GLN A 340 22.73 11.65 -27.21
CA GLN A 340 22.61 12.05 -28.62
C GLN A 340 22.51 10.78 -29.47
N GLY A 341 21.48 10.70 -30.30
CA GLY A 341 21.31 9.64 -31.28
C GLY A 341 22.49 9.58 -32.23
N GLY A 342 23.11 8.42 -32.31
CA GLY A 342 24.10 8.07 -33.31
C GLY A 342 23.62 6.83 -34.05
N ASP A 343 23.57 6.92 -35.37
CA ASP A 343 23.21 5.87 -36.31
C ASP A 343 24.06 4.61 -36.09
N TYR A 344 23.41 3.46 -35.82
CA TYR A 344 24.08 2.17 -35.84
C TYR A 344 23.87 1.51 -37.20
N GLN A 345 24.90 1.54 -38.04
CA GLN A 345 25.07 0.63 -39.17
C GLN A 345 25.58 -0.71 -38.67
N GLY A 346 24.99 -1.80 -39.20
CA GLY A 346 25.17 -3.15 -38.73
C GLY A 346 26.59 -3.73 -38.90
N SER A 347 26.90 -4.69 -38.05
CA SER A 347 27.84 -5.76 -38.37
C SER A 347 27.44 -7.02 -37.59
N ASP A 348 27.54 -8.13 -38.31
CA ASP A 348 27.15 -9.51 -38.01
C ASP A 348 27.58 -10.03 -36.61
N ALA A 349 26.65 -10.60 -35.89
CA ALA A 349 26.94 -11.54 -34.82
C ALA A 349 25.96 -12.75 -34.91
N PRO A 350 26.46 -13.98 -34.66
CA PRO A 350 25.76 -15.20 -35.05
C PRO A 350 24.53 -15.51 -34.18
N THR A 351 23.47 -15.86 -34.88
CA THR A 351 22.20 -16.38 -34.34
C THR A 351 22.41 -17.68 -33.56
N GLN A 352 22.29 -17.64 -32.24
CA GLN A 352 22.08 -18.86 -31.46
C GLN A 352 20.61 -19.24 -31.53
N GLN A 353 20.34 -20.36 -32.23
CA GLN A 353 19.03 -21.00 -32.24
C GLN A 353 18.75 -21.61 -30.87
N TRP A 354 17.67 -21.14 -30.24
CA TRP A 354 17.06 -21.83 -29.11
C TRP A 354 16.27 -23.04 -29.59
N VAL A 355 16.75 -24.26 -29.24
CA VAL A 355 16.03 -25.51 -29.44
C VAL A 355 15.06 -25.67 -28.29
N LYS A 356 13.76 -25.78 -28.58
CA LYS A 356 12.72 -26.17 -27.62
C LYS A 356 12.98 -27.56 -27.08
N PRO A 357 12.87 -27.82 -25.77
CA PRO A 357 12.83 -29.19 -25.28
C PRO A 357 11.53 -29.87 -25.71
N ASP A 358 11.67 -31.06 -26.27
CA ASP A 358 10.60 -31.93 -26.72
C ASP A 358 9.90 -32.58 -25.50
N ASN A 359 8.66 -32.22 -25.26
CA ASN A 359 7.80 -32.84 -24.25
C ASN A 359 6.89 -33.87 -24.89
N SER A 360 7.45 -35.02 -25.23
CA SER A 360 6.66 -36.22 -25.56
C SER A 360 6.62 -37.16 -24.35
N PRO A 361 5.45 -37.59 -23.88
CA PRO A 361 5.36 -38.55 -22.78
C PRO A 361 5.64 -39.96 -23.30
N THR A 362 6.73 -40.58 -22.86
CA THR A 362 7.01 -42.00 -23.03
C THR A 362 6.19 -42.82 -22.05
N THR A 363 5.14 -43.42 -22.56
CA THR A 363 4.39 -44.51 -21.91
C THR A 363 5.23 -45.78 -22.01
N SER A 364 5.64 -46.34 -20.89
CA SER A 364 6.04 -47.75 -20.84
C SER A 364 5.28 -48.44 -19.72
N ILE A 365 4.32 -49.24 -20.15
CA ILE A 365 3.60 -50.23 -19.36
C ILE A 365 4.56 -51.39 -19.15
N ASN A 366 4.82 -51.79 -17.92
CA ASN A 366 5.39 -53.09 -17.60
C ASN A 366 4.41 -53.82 -16.68
N THR A 367 3.76 -54.80 -17.27
CA THR A 367 2.95 -55.80 -16.59
C THR A 367 3.87 -56.91 -16.12
N ASP A 368 3.90 -57.14 -14.80
CA ASP A 368 4.25 -58.46 -14.31
C ASP A 368 3.32 -58.87 -13.17
N ARG A 369 2.76 -60.07 -13.36
CA ARG A 369 1.79 -60.75 -12.50
C ARG A 369 2.52 -61.51 -11.41
N GLY A 370 2.02 -61.49 -10.19
CA GLY A 370 2.44 -62.36 -9.11
C GLY A 370 1.31 -62.55 -8.10
N ASP A 371 0.70 -63.65 -8.18
CA ASP A 371 -0.29 -64.40 -7.43
C ASP A 371 -0.67 -63.98 -5.98
N VAL A 372 -1.98 -64.14 -5.77
CA VAL A 372 -2.76 -64.17 -4.53
C VAL A 372 -2.47 -65.45 -3.70
N PRO A 373 -2.63 -65.51 -2.36
CA PRO A 373 -3.94 -66.03 -1.89
C PRO A 373 -4.55 -65.31 -0.68
N GLY A 374 -5.86 -65.44 -0.62
CA GLY A 374 -6.82 -64.85 0.25
C GLY A 374 -6.80 -65.29 1.71
N HIS A 375 -7.60 -64.55 2.48
CA HIS A 375 -8.43 -65.12 3.58
C HIS A 375 -9.66 -64.26 3.86
N GLU A 376 -10.78 -64.99 3.91
CA GLU A 376 -12.12 -64.53 4.35
C GLU A 376 -12.18 -64.11 5.82
N GLY A 377 -13.18 -63.32 6.19
CA GLY A 377 -13.67 -63.31 7.56
C GLY A 377 -14.42 -62.03 7.98
N ARG A 378 -15.72 -61.96 7.67
CA ARG A 378 -16.92 -61.57 8.49
C ARG A 378 -16.77 -60.47 9.57
N ALA A 379 -17.56 -59.46 9.36
CA ALA A 379 -18.77 -58.99 10.10
C ALA A 379 -18.72 -58.92 11.65
N THR A 380 -18.84 -57.74 12.18
CA THR A 380 -20.01 -57.19 12.92
C THR A 380 -19.88 -55.67 12.96
#